data_5d360669495c27d397b173571152da41
#
_entry.id   5d360669495c27d397b173571152da41
#
_cell.length_a   1.000
_cell.length_b   1.000
_cell.length_c   1.000
_cell.angle_alpha   90.00
_cell.angle_beta   90.00
_cell.angle_gamma   90.00
#
_symmetry.space_group_name_H-M   'P 1'
#
loop_
_entity.id
_entity.type
_entity.pdbx_description
1 polymer ?
#
loop_
_entity_poly.entity_id
_entity_poly.type
_entity_poly.pdbx_seq_one_letter_code
_entity_poly.pdbx_strand_id
1 'polypeptide(L)'
;GKRILLPRSAAALCALCAIGRRCLVQSVPAGDPAPQGAVYRVDTTSLKIDAKVIVGYQPDELEILGEYIYVVNSGGYRAPEYDNTVSVIELNRFKQVQKIPVGINLHRIRADKYGKLWVTSRGDYDTVHSNLYVLEKRKGYNEMVVTDTLNIPCSNLCISGDSLFYYSTEWNVNTQSNSISYGIIDVRTKEVISTNFITDGSEKDIRIPYGIMVHPYTKDIFVTDAKNYVSSGTLYCYDKNGIRKWGVRTGDIPAHMVFLYK
;
A
#
# COMPACT_ATOMS: atom_id res chain seq x y z
N GLY A 1 20.53 -17.80 -10.93
CA GLY A 1 19.64 -17.78 -9.77
C GLY A 1 18.39 -18.63 -10.03
N LYS A 2 17.90 -19.30 -9.01
CA LYS A 2 16.67 -20.09 -9.11
C LYS A 2 15.47 -19.13 -9.27
N ARG A 3 14.55 -19.45 -10.18
CA ARG A 3 13.34 -18.64 -10.43
C ARG A 3 12.11 -19.35 -9.89
N ILE A 4 11.23 -18.59 -9.24
CA ILE A 4 9.88 -19.06 -8.89
C ILE A 4 9.03 -18.96 -10.17
N LEU A 5 8.49 -20.09 -10.62
CA LEU A 5 7.58 -20.12 -11.76
C LEU A 5 6.15 -19.95 -11.25
N LEU A 6 5.56 -18.81 -11.50
CA LEU A 6 4.13 -18.57 -11.30
C LEU A 6 3.32 -19.10 -12.49
N PRO A 7 2.02 -19.39 -12.29
CA PRO A 7 1.13 -19.76 -13.39
C PRO A 7 1.21 -18.74 -14.54
N ARG A 8 1.22 -19.20 -15.79
CA ARG A 8 1.28 -18.34 -17.00
C ARG A 8 0.14 -17.33 -17.10
N SER A 9 -0.94 -17.53 -16.35
CA SER A 9 -2.10 -16.63 -16.26
C SER A 9 -1.90 -15.43 -15.31
N ALA A 10 -0.76 -15.34 -14.60
CA ALA A 10 -0.50 -14.21 -13.71
C ALA A 10 0.05 -13.02 -14.50
N ALA A 11 -0.71 -11.95 -14.63
CA ALA A 11 -0.33 -10.76 -15.40
C ALA A 11 0.63 -9.84 -14.66
N ALA A 12 0.61 -9.83 -13.30
CA ALA A 12 1.49 -9.02 -12.48
C ALA A 12 1.74 -9.66 -11.11
N LEU A 13 2.92 -9.38 -10.55
CA LEU A 13 3.30 -9.65 -9.16
C LEU A 13 3.27 -8.32 -8.42
N CYS A 14 2.35 -8.14 -7.47
CA CYS A 14 2.14 -6.84 -6.84
C CYS A 14 2.78 -6.69 -5.47
N ALA A 15 2.90 -7.75 -4.67
CA ALA A 15 3.56 -7.66 -3.36
C ALA A 15 4.26 -8.96 -2.96
N LEU A 16 5.35 -8.81 -2.24
CA LEU A 16 6.13 -9.90 -1.66
C LEU A 16 6.30 -9.65 -0.16
N CYS A 17 5.73 -10.51 0.67
CA CYS A 17 5.93 -10.47 2.10
C CYS A 17 6.52 -11.79 2.58
N ALA A 18 7.57 -11.76 3.40
CA ALA A 18 8.25 -12.94 3.90
C ALA A 18 7.89 -13.22 5.36
N ILE A 19 7.47 -14.45 5.66
CA ILE A 19 7.22 -14.94 7.02
C ILE A 19 8.05 -16.20 7.25
N GLY A 20 9.12 -16.10 8.01
CA GLY A 20 10.01 -17.21 8.25
C GLY A 20 10.55 -17.79 6.93
N ARG A 21 10.28 -19.07 6.67
CA ARG A 21 10.68 -19.75 5.42
C ARG A 21 9.61 -19.67 4.33
N ARG A 22 8.67 -18.75 4.40
CA ARG A 22 7.57 -18.61 3.44
C ARG A 22 7.49 -17.21 2.89
N CYS A 23 7.15 -17.13 1.63
CA CYS A 23 6.92 -15.88 0.93
C CYS A 23 5.48 -15.88 0.41
N LEU A 24 4.81 -14.75 0.58
CA LEU A 24 3.47 -14.54 0.06
C LEU A 24 3.55 -13.71 -1.21
N VAL A 25 2.86 -14.17 -2.23
CA VAL A 25 2.82 -13.54 -3.54
C VAL A 25 1.39 -13.42 -3.96
N GLN A 26 0.95 -12.21 -4.26
CA GLN A 26 -0.36 -12.00 -4.88
C GLN A 26 -0.24 -11.95 -6.40
N SER A 27 -1.27 -12.36 -7.10
CA SER A 27 -1.33 -12.33 -8.54
C SER A 27 -2.63 -11.76 -9.04
N VAL A 28 -2.50 -10.96 -10.09
CA VAL A 28 -3.61 -10.41 -10.86
C VAL A 28 -3.65 -11.19 -12.17
N PRO A 29 -4.64 -12.04 -12.41
CA PRO A 29 -4.73 -12.74 -13.68
C PRO A 29 -5.20 -11.79 -14.79
N ALA A 30 -4.69 -12.01 -16.00
CA ALA A 30 -5.17 -11.34 -17.20
C ALA A 30 -6.51 -11.94 -17.66
N GLY A 31 -7.33 -11.15 -18.30
CA GLY A 31 -8.60 -11.58 -18.88
C GLY A 31 -9.59 -10.43 -19.03
N ASP A 32 -10.57 -10.60 -19.90
CA ASP A 32 -11.71 -9.70 -20.06
C ASP A 32 -13.00 -10.54 -20.09
N PRO A 33 -13.90 -10.44 -19.06
CA PRO A 33 -13.69 -9.65 -17.82
C PRO A 33 -12.54 -10.22 -16.96
N ALA A 34 -11.81 -9.32 -16.27
CA ALA A 34 -10.70 -9.72 -15.41
C ALA A 34 -11.21 -10.66 -14.28
N PRO A 35 -10.63 -11.87 -14.13
CA PRO A 35 -11.06 -12.79 -13.08
C PRO A 35 -10.55 -12.38 -11.70
N GLN A 36 -11.03 -13.04 -10.65
CA GLN A 36 -10.54 -12.84 -9.29
C GLN A 36 -9.06 -13.15 -9.17
N GLY A 37 -8.37 -12.38 -8.33
CA GLY A 37 -6.97 -12.59 -7.99
C GLY A 37 -6.76 -13.71 -6.99
N ALA A 38 -5.50 -13.98 -6.68
CA ALA A 38 -5.12 -14.99 -5.71
C ALA A 38 -3.89 -14.58 -4.91
N VAL A 39 -3.79 -15.11 -3.69
CA VAL A 39 -2.56 -15.11 -2.89
C VAL A 39 -1.98 -16.52 -2.92
N TYR A 40 -0.70 -16.61 -3.23
CA TYR A 40 0.09 -17.85 -3.23
C TYR A 40 1.03 -17.84 -2.05
N ARG A 41 1.20 -18.99 -1.42
CA ARG A 41 2.24 -19.23 -0.43
C ARG A 41 3.35 -20.04 -1.08
N VAL A 42 4.58 -19.54 -0.97
CA VAL A 42 5.77 -20.14 -1.57
C VAL A 42 6.74 -20.52 -0.46
N ASP A 43 7.18 -21.76 -0.45
CA ASP A 43 8.26 -22.21 0.41
C ASP A 43 9.61 -21.67 -0.13
N THR A 44 10.33 -20.90 0.69
CA THR A 44 11.57 -20.21 0.27
C THR A 44 12.78 -21.13 0.14
N THR A 45 12.69 -22.35 0.64
CA THR A 45 13.75 -23.37 0.51
C THR A 45 13.61 -24.15 -0.80
N SER A 46 12.43 -24.69 -1.05
CA SER A 46 12.13 -25.47 -2.26
C SER A 46 11.75 -24.61 -3.46
N LEU A 47 11.38 -23.35 -3.24
CA LEU A 47 10.82 -22.39 -4.21
C LEU A 47 9.55 -22.90 -4.89
N LYS A 48 8.77 -23.75 -4.21
CA LYS A 48 7.50 -24.27 -4.72
C LYS A 48 6.33 -23.57 -4.06
N ILE A 49 5.25 -23.41 -4.83
CA ILE A 49 3.96 -22.98 -4.30
C ILE A 49 3.38 -24.15 -3.52
N ASP A 50 3.10 -23.96 -2.23
CA ASP A 50 2.50 -24.98 -1.34
C ASP A 50 1.04 -24.71 -1.01
N ALA A 51 0.52 -23.50 -1.26
CA ALA A 51 -0.87 -23.16 -1.06
C ALA A 51 -1.32 -21.99 -1.96
N LYS A 52 -2.64 -21.90 -2.18
CA LYS A 52 -3.30 -20.84 -2.95
C LYS A 52 -4.66 -20.51 -2.33
N VAL A 53 -4.98 -19.22 -2.26
CA VAL A 53 -6.30 -18.71 -1.86
C VAL A 53 -6.79 -17.71 -2.91
N ILE A 54 -8.04 -17.88 -3.37
CA ILE A 54 -8.71 -16.89 -4.20
C ILE A 54 -9.18 -15.74 -3.31
N VAL A 55 -8.98 -14.50 -3.76
CA VAL A 55 -9.36 -13.26 -3.07
C VAL A 55 -10.30 -12.42 -3.94
N GLY A 56 -10.35 -11.11 -3.76
CA GLY A 56 -11.12 -10.23 -4.62
C GLY A 56 -10.45 -9.98 -5.98
N TYR A 57 -11.00 -8.98 -6.69
CA TYR A 57 -10.49 -8.61 -8.00
C TYR A 57 -9.27 -7.69 -7.85
N GLN A 58 -8.25 -7.96 -8.63
CA GLN A 58 -7.00 -7.21 -8.68
C GLN A 58 -6.47 -6.87 -7.28
N PRO A 59 -5.99 -7.87 -6.52
CA PRO A 59 -5.33 -7.61 -5.24
C PRO A 59 -4.11 -6.72 -5.47
N ASP A 60 -4.01 -5.62 -4.73
CA ASP A 60 -2.99 -4.58 -4.94
C ASP A 60 -1.88 -4.63 -3.89
N GLU A 61 -2.24 -4.78 -2.62
CA GLU A 61 -1.27 -4.92 -1.53
C GLU A 61 -1.78 -5.88 -0.46
N LEU A 62 -0.86 -6.41 0.33
CA LEU A 62 -1.18 -7.24 1.49
C LEU A 62 -0.37 -6.82 2.72
N GLU A 63 -0.97 -7.02 3.90
CA GLU A 63 -0.35 -6.75 5.20
C GLU A 63 -0.62 -7.91 6.15
N ILE A 64 0.31 -8.17 7.06
CA ILE A 64 0.17 -9.23 8.05
C ILE A 64 -0.01 -8.60 9.43
N LEU A 65 -1.09 -9.00 10.09
CA LEU A 65 -1.36 -8.60 11.45
C LEU A 65 -1.77 -9.81 12.28
N GLY A 66 -0.93 -10.19 13.24
CA GLY A 66 -1.13 -11.39 14.04
C GLY A 66 -1.15 -12.67 13.19
N GLU A 67 -2.22 -13.43 13.28
CA GLU A 67 -2.39 -14.70 12.56
C GLU A 67 -3.12 -14.57 11.22
N TYR A 68 -3.27 -13.33 10.72
CA TYR A 68 -4.04 -13.06 9.52
C TYR A 68 -3.25 -12.26 8.48
N ILE A 69 -3.55 -12.53 7.22
CA ILE A 69 -3.14 -11.75 6.06
C ILE A 69 -4.35 -10.95 5.61
N TYR A 70 -4.19 -9.65 5.44
CA TYR A 70 -5.19 -8.73 4.93
C TYR A 70 -4.79 -8.29 3.53
N VAL A 71 -5.67 -8.47 2.55
CA VAL A 71 -5.40 -8.22 1.14
C VAL A 71 -6.39 -7.19 0.62
N VAL A 72 -5.91 -6.03 0.22
CA VAL A 72 -6.75 -5.02 -0.42
C VAL A 72 -7.01 -5.38 -1.87
N ASN A 73 -8.27 -5.36 -2.29
CA ASN A 73 -8.70 -5.66 -3.65
C ASN A 73 -9.15 -4.35 -4.31
N SER A 74 -8.50 -3.97 -5.41
CA SER A 74 -8.81 -2.72 -6.10
C SER A 74 -9.89 -2.88 -7.18
N GLY A 75 -9.83 -3.97 -7.93
CA GLY A 75 -10.68 -4.15 -9.10
C GLY A 75 -10.47 -3.10 -10.19
N GLY A 76 -9.30 -2.41 -10.22
CA GLY A 76 -9.07 -1.26 -11.09
C GLY A 76 -9.20 -1.56 -12.58
N TYR A 77 -8.96 -2.82 -13.01
CA TYR A 77 -9.18 -3.25 -14.41
C TYR A 77 -10.66 -3.51 -14.74
N ARG A 78 -11.55 -3.32 -13.77
CA ARG A 78 -13.00 -3.55 -13.94
C ARG A 78 -13.80 -2.25 -13.92
N ALA A 79 -13.14 -1.10 -14.04
CA ALA A 79 -13.85 0.17 -14.04
C ALA A 79 -15.09 0.12 -14.97
N PRO A 80 -16.26 0.62 -14.53
CA PRO A 80 -16.52 1.28 -13.26
C PRO A 80 -16.86 0.34 -12.06
N GLU A 81 -16.94 -0.99 -12.25
CA GLU A 81 -17.27 -1.98 -11.22
C GLU A 81 -16.04 -2.36 -10.39
N TYR A 82 -15.45 -1.37 -9.69
CA TYR A 82 -14.31 -1.58 -8.80
C TYR A 82 -14.62 -2.58 -7.69
N ASP A 83 -13.60 -3.35 -7.23
CA ASP A 83 -13.73 -4.07 -5.96
C ASP A 83 -13.65 -3.06 -4.80
N ASN A 84 -14.28 -3.41 -3.69
CA ASN A 84 -14.37 -2.54 -2.52
C ASN A 84 -14.00 -3.26 -1.22
N THR A 85 -13.25 -4.36 -1.31
CA THR A 85 -13.10 -5.28 -0.18
C THR A 85 -11.65 -5.50 0.24
N VAL A 86 -11.49 -5.80 1.54
CA VAL A 86 -10.29 -6.43 2.10
C VAL A 86 -10.58 -7.91 2.35
N SER A 87 -9.84 -8.82 1.72
CA SER A 87 -9.90 -10.25 2.00
C SER A 87 -9.02 -10.60 3.20
N VAL A 88 -9.55 -11.37 4.15
CA VAL A 88 -8.82 -11.81 5.35
C VAL A 88 -8.52 -13.30 5.23
N ILE A 89 -7.25 -13.68 5.28
CA ILE A 89 -6.77 -15.05 5.14
C ILE A 89 -6.11 -15.46 6.47
N GLU A 90 -6.53 -16.56 7.05
CA GLU A 90 -5.85 -17.15 8.20
C GLU A 90 -4.55 -17.83 7.77
N LEU A 91 -3.44 -17.49 8.42
CA LEU A 91 -2.09 -17.95 8.05
C LEU A 91 -1.91 -19.46 8.15
N ASN A 92 -2.44 -20.09 9.22
CA ASN A 92 -2.20 -21.51 9.49
C ASN A 92 -2.94 -22.41 8.50
N ARG A 93 -4.25 -22.20 8.35
CA ARG A 93 -5.10 -23.00 7.42
C ARG A 93 -5.01 -22.50 5.98
N PHE A 94 -4.46 -21.30 5.78
CA PHE A 94 -4.37 -20.62 4.50
C PHE A 94 -5.71 -20.57 3.75
N LYS A 95 -6.74 -20.08 4.44
CA LYS A 95 -8.12 -19.95 3.94
C LYS A 95 -8.66 -18.57 4.20
N GLN A 96 -9.44 -18.04 3.26
CA GLN A 96 -10.18 -16.80 3.48
C GLN A 96 -11.26 -17.05 4.55
N VAL A 97 -11.25 -16.25 5.59
CA VAL A 97 -12.15 -16.34 6.74
C VAL A 97 -13.11 -15.18 6.84
N GLN A 98 -12.75 -14.03 6.23
CA GLN A 98 -13.60 -12.84 6.22
C GLN A 98 -13.37 -12.06 4.90
N LYS A 99 -14.36 -11.28 4.50
CA LYS A 99 -14.28 -10.28 3.44
C LYS A 99 -14.93 -9.01 3.95
N ILE A 100 -14.15 -7.92 4.04
CA ILE A 100 -14.57 -6.67 4.68
C ILE A 100 -14.85 -5.64 3.61
N PRO A 101 -16.09 -5.15 3.46
CA PRO A 101 -16.37 -3.98 2.63
C PRO A 101 -15.72 -2.74 3.27
N VAL A 102 -15.00 -1.94 2.46
CA VAL A 102 -14.29 -0.73 2.92
C VAL A 102 -14.65 0.46 2.02
N GLY A 103 -14.00 0.59 0.91
CA GLY A 103 -14.19 1.64 -0.09
C GLY A 103 -13.74 1.13 -1.45
N ILE A 104 -14.19 1.75 -2.53
CA ILE A 104 -13.87 1.30 -3.89
C ILE A 104 -12.40 1.54 -4.24
N ASN A 105 -11.85 0.67 -5.09
CA ASN A 105 -10.51 0.81 -5.66
C ASN A 105 -9.42 0.95 -4.58
N LEU A 106 -9.40 -0.01 -3.65
CA LEU A 106 -8.42 -0.02 -2.55
C LEU A 106 -7.00 -0.16 -3.07
N HIS A 107 -6.03 0.46 -2.37
CA HIS A 107 -4.66 0.51 -2.86
C HIS A 107 -3.61 0.06 -1.84
N ARG A 108 -3.43 0.78 -0.73
CA ARG A 108 -2.41 0.50 0.28
C ARG A 108 -3.02 0.03 1.58
N ILE A 109 -2.27 -0.79 2.30
CA ILE A 109 -2.64 -1.25 3.64
C ILE A 109 -1.41 -1.32 4.52
N ARG A 110 -1.49 -0.79 5.74
CA ARG A 110 -0.44 -0.87 6.77
C ARG A 110 -1.04 -1.15 8.13
N ALA A 111 -0.38 -2.01 8.89
CA ALA A 111 -0.69 -2.23 10.29
C ALA A 111 0.09 -1.25 11.19
N ASP A 112 -0.57 -0.71 12.20
CA ASP A 112 0.11 0.00 13.28
C ASP A 112 0.42 -0.95 14.46
N LYS A 113 1.22 -0.47 15.39
CA LYS A 113 1.62 -1.24 16.59
C LYS A 113 0.47 -1.48 17.59
N TYR A 114 -0.68 -0.84 17.40
CA TYR A 114 -1.86 -1.01 18.23
C TYR A 114 -2.85 -2.03 17.67
N GLY A 115 -2.52 -2.61 16.51
CA GLY A 115 -3.35 -3.62 15.85
C GLY A 115 -4.46 -3.06 14.97
N LYS A 116 -4.38 -1.78 14.59
CA LYS A 116 -5.26 -1.18 13.59
C LYS A 116 -4.65 -1.37 12.20
N LEU A 117 -5.51 -1.42 11.19
CA LEU A 117 -5.12 -1.38 9.78
C LEU A 117 -5.55 -0.05 9.17
N TRP A 118 -4.64 0.56 8.44
CA TRP A 118 -4.83 1.80 7.71
C TRP A 118 -4.86 1.48 6.23
N VAL A 119 -6.00 1.78 5.57
CA VAL A 119 -6.29 1.37 4.20
C VAL A 119 -6.58 2.58 3.35
N THR A 120 -5.92 2.70 2.19
CA THR A 120 -6.21 3.76 1.23
C THR A 120 -7.11 3.27 0.10
N SER A 121 -7.91 4.18 -0.45
CA SER A 121 -8.64 4.00 -1.71
C SER A 121 -8.26 5.09 -2.71
N ARG A 122 -8.31 4.75 -4.00
CA ARG A 122 -8.13 5.73 -5.08
C ARG A 122 -9.45 6.41 -5.48
N GLY A 123 -10.59 5.86 -5.02
CA GLY A 123 -11.88 6.27 -5.53
C GLY A 123 -12.11 5.85 -6.99
N ASP A 124 -12.96 6.57 -7.70
CA ASP A 124 -13.30 6.33 -9.11
C ASP A 124 -12.64 7.32 -10.08
N TYR A 125 -11.79 8.22 -9.54
CA TYR A 125 -11.13 9.31 -10.25
C TYR A 125 -12.09 10.40 -10.77
N ASP A 126 -13.34 10.43 -10.31
CA ASP A 126 -14.38 11.38 -10.72
C ASP A 126 -15.18 11.85 -9.50
N THR A 127 -16.21 11.11 -9.10
CA THR A 127 -17.14 11.50 -8.05
C THR A 127 -16.77 11.00 -6.67
N VAL A 128 -16.13 9.85 -6.59
CA VAL A 128 -15.64 9.26 -5.33
C VAL A 128 -14.15 9.54 -5.19
N HIS A 129 -13.81 10.45 -4.31
CA HIS A 129 -12.42 10.83 -4.06
C HIS A 129 -11.61 9.75 -3.33
N SER A 130 -10.30 9.83 -3.46
CA SER A 130 -9.34 9.09 -2.65
C SER A 130 -9.60 9.28 -1.17
N ASN A 131 -9.41 8.23 -0.36
CA ASN A 131 -9.70 8.28 1.08
C ASN A 131 -8.77 7.38 1.90
N LEU A 132 -8.76 7.62 3.21
CA LEU A 132 -8.05 6.82 4.21
C LEU A 132 -9.06 6.26 5.22
N TYR A 133 -9.03 4.94 5.38
CA TYR A 133 -9.90 4.19 6.29
C TYR A 133 -9.10 3.57 7.42
N VAL A 134 -9.73 3.43 8.59
CA VAL A 134 -9.17 2.70 9.72
C VAL A 134 -10.03 1.48 10.00
N LEU A 135 -9.39 0.32 10.11
CA LEU A 135 -10.03 -0.92 10.50
C LEU A 135 -9.49 -1.34 11.86
N GLU A 136 -10.39 -1.71 12.75
CA GLU A 136 -10.06 -2.22 14.09
C GLU A 136 -10.79 -3.52 14.37
N LYS A 137 -10.23 -4.29 15.29
CA LYS A 137 -10.88 -5.51 15.76
C LYS A 137 -12.15 -5.16 16.53
N ARG A 138 -13.28 -5.74 16.13
CA ARG A 138 -14.55 -5.55 16.82
C ARG A 138 -14.45 -6.06 18.26
N LYS A 139 -14.81 -5.21 19.23
CA LYS A 139 -14.72 -5.56 20.66
C LYS A 139 -15.55 -6.81 20.98
N GLY A 140 -14.91 -7.81 21.56
CA GLY A 140 -15.55 -9.09 21.92
C GLY A 140 -15.68 -10.11 20.77
N TYR A 141 -15.21 -9.78 19.57
CA TYR A 141 -15.26 -10.65 18.39
C TYR A 141 -13.88 -10.77 17.74
N ASN A 142 -13.70 -11.83 16.97
CA ASN A 142 -12.46 -12.03 16.19
C ASN A 142 -12.61 -11.52 14.75
N GLU A 143 -13.31 -10.41 14.59
CA GLU A 143 -13.61 -9.78 13.30
C GLU A 143 -12.97 -8.42 13.22
N MET A 144 -12.43 -8.09 12.04
CA MET A 144 -11.97 -6.77 11.70
C MET A 144 -13.11 -6.00 11.01
N VAL A 145 -13.31 -4.75 11.41
CA VAL A 145 -14.35 -3.89 10.84
C VAL A 145 -13.81 -2.49 10.57
N VAL A 146 -14.41 -1.78 9.62
CA VAL A 146 -14.12 -0.36 9.42
C VAL A 146 -14.70 0.42 10.60
N THR A 147 -13.87 1.18 11.29
CA THR A 147 -14.27 2.04 12.41
C THR A 147 -14.29 3.51 12.04
N ASP A 148 -13.45 3.92 11.08
CA ASP A 148 -13.36 5.33 10.68
C ASP A 148 -13.13 5.47 9.18
N THR A 149 -13.74 6.52 8.64
CA THR A 149 -13.49 7.08 7.31
C THR A 149 -12.99 8.51 7.52
N LEU A 150 -11.72 8.77 7.27
CA LEU A 150 -11.09 10.01 7.69
C LEU A 150 -11.35 11.20 6.74
N ASN A 151 -11.82 10.93 5.53
CA ASN A 151 -12.01 11.93 4.47
C ASN A 151 -10.70 12.69 4.15
N ILE A 152 -9.59 11.97 4.21
CA ILE A 152 -8.25 12.47 3.90
C ILE A 152 -7.81 11.78 2.60
N PRO A 153 -7.56 12.52 1.52
CA PRO A 153 -6.95 11.98 0.31
C PRO A 153 -5.60 11.35 0.64
N CYS A 154 -5.41 10.09 0.26
CA CYS A 154 -4.18 9.36 0.57
C CYS A 154 -3.84 8.36 -0.54
N SER A 155 -2.78 8.64 -1.28
CA SER A 155 -2.28 7.75 -2.33
C SER A 155 -1.32 6.68 -1.79
N ASN A 156 -0.49 7.03 -0.81
CA ASN A 156 0.42 6.09 -0.17
C ASN A 156 0.77 6.53 1.25
N LEU A 157 1.17 5.58 2.08
CA LEU A 157 1.46 5.82 3.48
C LEU A 157 2.59 4.92 4.02
N CYS A 158 3.25 5.38 5.08
CA CYS A 158 4.22 4.61 5.86
C CYS A 158 4.02 4.91 7.34
N ILE A 159 4.07 3.90 8.20
CA ILE A 159 3.92 4.08 9.66
C ILE A 159 5.26 3.87 10.34
N SER A 160 5.64 4.81 11.19
CA SER A 160 6.83 4.75 12.03
C SER A 160 6.50 5.18 13.46
N GLY A 161 6.43 4.23 14.38
CA GLY A 161 6.02 4.48 15.76
C GLY A 161 4.56 4.89 15.85
N ASP A 162 4.28 6.10 16.34
CA ASP A 162 2.95 6.68 16.45
C ASP A 162 2.58 7.58 15.27
N SER A 163 3.49 7.76 14.31
CA SER A 163 3.30 8.66 13.18
C SER A 163 3.04 7.87 11.90
N LEU A 164 1.93 8.19 11.24
CA LEU A 164 1.60 7.78 9.89
C LEU A 164 1.95 8.94 8.96
N PHE A 165 2.95 8.75 8.12
CA PHE A 165 3.34 9.67 7.06
C PHE A 165 2.59 9.31 5.79
N TYR A 166 2.00 10.29 5.12
CA TYR A 166 1.27 10.07 3.88
C TYR A 166 1.51 11.18 2.87
N TYR A 167 1.23 10.85 1.62
CA TYR A 167 1.04 11.83 0.56
C TYR A 167 -0.21 11.47 -0.25
N SER A 168 -0.80 12.48 -0.88
CA SER A 168 -1.81 12.34 -1.91
C SER A 168 -1.35 12.95 -3.21
N THR A 169 -1.74 12.32 -4.31
CA THR A 169 -1.59 12.83 -5.66
C THR A 169 -2.92 12.67 -6.36
N GLU A 170 -3.61 13.78 -6.58
CA GLU A 170 -4.93 13.80 -7.23
C GLU A 170 -4.85 14.64 -8.50
N TRP A 171 -5.43 14.11 -9.57
CA TRP A 171 -5.52 14.87 -10.82
C TRP A 171 -6.60 15.94 -10.72
N ASN A 172 -6.22 17.18 -10.93
CA ASN A 172 -7.15 18.31 -10.97
C ASN A 172 -7.47 18.64 -12.43
N VAL A 173 -8.72 18.39 -12.82
CA VAL A 173 -9.19 18.57 -14.20
C VAL A 173 -9.17 20.05 -14.61
N ASN A 174 -9.43 20.97 -13.68
CA ASN A 174 -9.48 22.40 -13.97
C ASN A 174 -8.08 23.00 -14.25
N THR A 175 -7.07 22.54 -13.51
CA THR A 175 -5.67 23.00 -13.66
C THR A 175 -4.84 22.14 -14.58
N GLN A 176 -5.37 20.98 -15.01
CA GLN A 176 -4.66 19.96 -15.79
C GLN A 176 -3.31 19.57 -15.16
N SER A 177 -3.28 19.48 -13.85
CA SER A 177 -2.09 19.16 -13.08
C SER A 177 -2.43 18.31 -11.86
N ASN A 178 -1.42 17.66 -11.30
CA ASN A 178 -1.59 16.95 -10.03
C ASN A 178 -1.62 17.94 -8.86
N SER A 179 -2.62 17.80 -8.00
CA SER A 179 -2.62 18.37 -6.67
C SER A 179 -1.90 17.41 -5.73
N ILE A 180 -0.84 17.86 -5.10
CA ILE A 180 -0.03 17.05 -4.20
C ILE A 180 -0.19 17.58 -2.78
N SER A 181 -0.46 16.70 -1.85
CA SER A 181 -0.47 17.02 -0.42
C SER A 181 0.37 15.99 0.35
N TYR A 182 0.89 16.44 1.49
CA TYR A 182 1.64 15.61 2.43
C TYR A 182 1.02 15.76 3.81
N GLY A 183 1.28 14.80 4.69
CA GLY A 183 0.87 14.98 6.08
C GLY A 183 1.37 13.89 7.01
N ILE A 184 1.18 14.15 8.29
CA ILE A 184 1.43 13.21 9.38
C ILE A 184 0.17 13.08 10.22
N ILE A 185 -0.23 11.85 10.50
CA ILE A 185 -1.34 11.51 11.41
C ILE A 185 -0.78 10.81 12.64
N ASP A 186 -1.24 11.15 13.84
CA ASP A 186 -1.02 10.34 15.04
C ASP A 186 -1.96 9.13 15.00
N VAL A 187 -1.41 7.91 14.91
CA VAL A 187 -2.22 6.68 14.80
C VAL A 187 -3.04 6.35 16.05
N ARG A 188 -2.73 6.98 17.19
CA ARG A 188 -3.50 6.80 18.44
C ARG A 188 -4.79 7.60 18.42
N THR A 189 -4.68 8.90 18.08
CA THR A 189 -5.80 9.85 18.08
C THR A 189 -6.52 9.93 16.75
N LYS A 190 -5.87 9.49 15.65
CA LYS A 190 -6.34 9.59 14.27
C LYS A 190 -6.40 11.04 13.75
N GLU A 191 -5.70 11.95 14.43
CA GLU A 191 -5.67 13.38 14.10
C GLU A 191 -4.47 13.71 13.22
N VAL A 192 -4.67 14.64 12.28
CA VAL A 192 -3.57 15.20 11.48
C VAL A 192 -2.76 16.13 12.39
N ILE A 193 -1.49 15.77 12.62
CA ILE A 193 -0.57 16.54 13.47
C ILE A 193 0.38 17.42 12.65
N SER A 194 0.48 17.18 11.35
CA SER A 194 1.20 18.04 10.40
C SER A 194 0.60 17.90 9.00
N THR A 195 0.54 19.02 8.27
CA THR A 195 0.10 19.06 6.87
C THR A 195 1.26 18.98 5.87
N ASN A 196 2.49 18.89 6.34
CA ASN A 196 3.67 18.62 5.54
C ASN A 196 4.78 18.07 6.44
N PHE A 197 5.50 17.07 5.96
CA PHE A 197 6.69 16.53 6.63
C PHE A 197 8.01 16.94 5.95
N ILE A 198 7.96 17.66 4.82
CA ILE A 198 9.11 18.28 4.16
C ILE A 198 9.09 19.75 4.55
N THR A 199 10.08 20.21 5.31
CA THR A 199 10.05 21.52 5.99
C THR A 199 10.95 22.58 5.38
N ASP A 200 11.78 22.21 4.42
CA ASP A 200 12.76 23.12 3.76
C ASP A 200 12.26 23.68 2.42
N GLY A 201 11.02 23.41 2.05
CA GLY A 201 10.42 23.89 0.80
C GLY A 201 10.83 23.09 -0.45
N SER A 202 11.59 22.01 -0.27
CA SER A 202 12.10 21.19 -1.37
C SER A 202 11.07 20.17 -1.90
N GLU A 203 9.86 20.09 -1.32
CA GLU A 203 8.73 19.34 -1.88
C GLU A 203 8.37 19.79 -3.30
N LYS A 204 8.68 21.02 -3.65
CA LYS A 204 8.47 21.61 -5.00
C LYS A 204 9.27 20.93 -6.10
N ASP A 205 10.35 20.22 -5.75
CA ASP A 205 11.17 19.47 -6.69
C ASP A 205 10.54 18.10 -7.02
N ILE A 206 9.56 17.65 -6.23
CA ILE A 206 8.87 16.38 -6.43
C ILE A 206 7.65 16.63 -7.31
N ARG A 207 7.64 16.02 -8.50
CA ARG A 207 6.54 16.16 -9.46
C ARG A 207 5.41 15.16 -9.20
N ILE A 208 5.75 13.91 -8.94
CA ILE A 208 4.80 12.82 -8.69
C ILE A 208 5.40 11.94 -7.59
N PRO A 209 5.07 12.19 -6.32
CA PRO A 209 5.49 11.30 -5.25
C PRO A 209 4.89 9.91 -5.48
N TYR A 210 5.72 8.86 -5.37
CA TYR A 210 5.30 7.53 -5.75
C TYR A 210 5.58 6.44 -4.71
N GLY A 211 6.65 6.57 -3.93
CA GLY A 211 6.97 5.73 -2.79
C GLY A 211 7.33 6.56 -1.57
N ILE A 212 6.98 6.07 -0.39
CA ILE A 212 7.32 6.67 0.89
C ILE A 212 7.79 5.59 1.87
N MET A 213 8.86 5.86 2.60
CA MET A 213 9.37 4.99 3.66
C MET A 213 10.08 5.81 4.72
N VAL A 214 10.02 5.38 5.97
CA VAL A 214 10.76 5.97 7.10
C VAL A 214 11.71 4.94 7.68
N HIS A 215 12.99 5.32 7.84
CA HIS A 215 14.00 4.44 8.42
C HIS A 215 13.67 4.15 9.89
N PRO A 216 13.60 2.89 10.32
CA PRO A 216 13.10 2.54 11.65
C PRO A 216 13.96 3.08 12.80
N TYR A 217 15.27 3.27 12.58
CA TYR A 217 16.21 3.73 13.62
C TYR A 217 16.53 5.23 13.48
N THR A 218 17.02 5.68 12.30
CA THR A 218 17.44 7.08 12.11
C THR A 218 16.28 8.05 11.95
N LYS A 219 15.08 7.53 11.62
CA LYS A 219 13.87 8.29 11.29
C LYS A 219 14.03 9.17 10.04
N ASP A 220 15.05 8.90 9.24
CA ASP A 220 15.15 9.54 7.92
C ASP A 220 13.96 9.15 7.05
N ILE A 221 13.42 10.12 6.32
CA ILE A 221 12.24 9.95 5.47
C ILE A 221 12.72 9.84 4.03
N PHE A 222 12.23 8.83 3.34
CA PHE A 222 12.54 8.57 1.94
C PHE A 222 11.30 8.75 1.09
N VAL A 223 11.39 9.56 0.04
CA VAL A 223 10.32 9.79 -0.93
C VAL A 223 10.87 9.60 -2.33
N THR A 224 10.16 8.83 -3.15
CA THR A 224 10.50 8.71 -4.57
C THR A 224 9.61 9.59 -5.43
N ASP A 225 10.19 10.13 -6.48
CA ASP A 225 9.52 10.92 -7.51
C ASP A 225 9.51 10.14 -8.83
N ALA A 226 8.34 9.80 -9.33
CA ALA A 226 8.14 9.15 -10.63
C ALA A 226 8.14 10.13 -11.80
N LYS A 227 8.21 11.42 -11.53
CA LYS A 227 8.24 12.54 -12.52
C LYS A 227 7.06 12.52 -13.51
N ASN A 228 7.19 11.77 -14.58
CA ASN A 228 6.21 11.68 -15.66
C ASN A 228 5.93 10.22 -16.06
N TYR A 229 6.31 9.25 -15.21
CA TYR A 229 6.18 7.81 -15.44
C TYR A 229 6.98 7.23 -16.62
N VAL A 230 7.78 8.04 -17.32
CA VAL A 230 8.55 7.63 -18.51
C VAL A 230 10.04 7.87 -18.30
N SER A 231 10.40 8.98 -17.69
CA SER A 231 11.80 9.31 -17.39
C SER A 231 12.24 8.71 -16.06
N SER A 232 13.56 8.49 -15.94
CA SER A 232 14.15 8.04 -14.68
C SER A 232 13.74 8.91 -13.51
N GLY A 233 13.30 8.27 -12.44
CA GLY A 233 12.85 8.90 -11.22
C GLY A 233 13.98 9.44 -10.35
N THR A 234 13.63 9.88 -9.17
CA THR A 234 14.58 10.35 -8.15
C THR A 234 14.15 9.79 -6.78
N LEU A 235 15.12 9.34 -5.99
CA LEU A 235 14.94 9.06 -4.57
C LEU A 235 15.51 10.23 -3.77
N TYR A 236 14.68 10.84 -2.94
CA TYR A 236 15.07 11.87 -1.99
C TYR A 236 15.13 11.30 -0.58
N CYS A 237 16.13 11.74 0.18
CA CYS A 237 16.27 11.45 1.61
C CYS A 237 16.19 12.75 2.38
N TYR A 238 15.34 12.76 3.39
CA TYR A 238 15.17 13.85 4.35
C TYR A 238 15.56 13.36 5.74
N ASP A 239 16.05 14.25 6.58
CA ASP A 239 16.23 13.93 7.99
C ASP A 239 14.87 13.83 8.72
N LYS A 240 14.90 13.48 9.99
CA LYS A 240 13.70 13.38 10.83
C LYS A 240 12.91 14.69 11.01
N ASN A 241 13.52 15.81 10.69
CA ASN A 241 12.91 17.14 10.76
C ASN A 241 12.37 17.59 9.40
N GLY A 242 12.51 16.79 8.35
CA GLY A 242 12.05 17.09 7.01
C GLY A 242 13.00 17.95 6.17
N ILE A 243 14.28 18.05 6.56
CA ILE A 243 15.31 18.75 5.82
C ILE A 243 15.98 17.77 4.84
N ARG A 244 16.08 18.12 3.57
CA ARG A 244 16.69 17.27 2.54
C ARG A 244 18.18 17.06 2.79
N LYS A 245 18.58 15.80 2.86
CA LYS A 245 19.99 15.38 2.99
C LYS A 245 20.64 15.18 1.62
N TRP A 246 19.93 14.52 0.72
CA TRP A 246 20.40 14.21 -0.63
C TRP A 246 19.26 13.74 -1.55
N GLY A 247 19.53 13.70 -2.84
CA GLY A 247 18.72 13.08 -3.86
C GLY A 247 19.59 12.29 -4.82
N VAL A 248 19.09 11.14 -5.31
CA VAL A 248 19.80 10.27 -6.26
C VAL A 248 18.84 9.80 -7.35
N ARG A 249 19.35 9.73 -8.58
CA ARG A 249 18.60 9.21 -9.73
C ARG A 249 18.33 7.71 -9.56
N THR A 250 17.11 7.30 -9.89
CA THR A 250 16.67 5.89 -9.88
C THR A 250 16.32 5.43 -11.30
N GLY A 251 15.82 4.20 -11.41
CA GLY A 251 15.09 3.74 -12.58
C GLY A 251 13.74 4.46 -12.73
N ASP A 252 12.96 4.04 -13.73
CA ASP A 252 11.64 4.60 -13.99
C ASP A 252 10.64 4.08 -12.93
N ILE A 253 9.66 4.91 -12.58
CA ILE A 253 8.54 4.58 -11.67
C ILE A 253 9.03 3.89 -10.37
N PRO A 254 9.89 4.52 -9.55
CA PRO A 254 10.42 3.93 -8.32
C PRO A 254 9.33 3.86 -7.24
N ALA A 255 8.71 2.70 -7.04
CA ALA A 255 7.52 2.53 -6.20
C ALA A 255 7.82 2.02 -4.79
N HIS A 256 8.70 1.03 -4.67
CA HIS A 256 8.92 0.31 -3.42
C HIS A 256 10.38 0.36 -2.99
N MET A 257 10.57 0.44 -1.68
CA MET A 257 11.87 0.46 -1.03
C MET A 257 11.93 -0.60 0.06
N VAL A 258 13.13 -1.09 0.37
CA VAL A 258 13.38 -2.00 1.50
C VAL A 258 14.73 -1.69 2.11
N PHE A 259 14.80 -1.69 3.43
CA PHE A 259 16.07 -1.63 4.15
C PHE A 259 16.63 -3.03 4.35
N LEU A 260 17.86 -3.25 3.92
CA LEU A 260 18.60 -4.49 4.21
C LEU A 260 19.59 -4.21 5.33
N TYR A 261 19.45 -4.94 6.41
CA TYR A 261 20.38 -4.90 7.55
C TYR A 261 21.41 -6.03 7.39
N LYS A 262 22.67 -5.69 7.52
CA LYS A 262 23.78 -6.66 7.53
C LYS A 262 24.06 -7.11 8.95
#